data_d2fcaf13ee5dbd044527f92265de9685
#
_entry.id   d2fcaf13ee5dbd044527f92265de9685
#
_cell.length_a   1.000
_cell.length_b   1.000
_cell.length_c   1.000
_cell.angle_alpha   90.00
_cell.angle_beta   90.00
_cell.angle_gamma   90.00
#
_symmetry.space_group_name_H-M   'P 1'
#
loop_
_entity.id
_entity.type
_entity.pdbx_description
1 polymer ?
#
loop_
_entity_poly.entity_id
_entity_poly.type
_entity_poly.pdbx_seq_one_letter_code
_entity_poly.pdbx_strand_id
1 'polypeptide(L)'
;FAFEISAEDPVFDDIDTFLQWKPVTEDENAPLLRAIQIYQDLILFHQKDQQPDALLDVNLQRLLFGNNHAYGPEKSSRYKASLKTFHTKWADHKISARAIHHHAQALHTEGDYVAAHKLATRGKKAHPGSPGAKHCHNLIVQIEKPESTHHTERLWNNPAPEISVRYRNLDQVHFRIIPIDYMDRLKKGKWNHEYFYHDDRCWLLQH
;
A
#
# COMPACT_ATOMS: atom_id res chain seq x y z
N PHE A 1 13.44 2.65 -28.62
CA PHE A 1 13.27 2.79 -27.18
C PHE A 1 11.96 2.14 -26.79
N ALA A 2 11.89 1.42 -25.65
CA ALA A 2 10.66 0.85 -25.16
C ALA A 2 9.65 1.96 -24.86
N PHE A 3 8.38 1.74 -25.17
CA PHE A 3 7.32 2.68 -24.82
C PHE A 3 7.13 2.75 -23.30
N GLU A 4 7.12 3.94 -22.76
CA GLU A 4 6.91 4.22 -21.34
C GLU A 4 5.76 5.20 -21.15
N ILE A 5 5.07 5.11 -20.02
CA ILE A 5 3.93 5.98 -19.68
C ILE A 5 4.43 7.06 -18.73
N SER A 6 4.37 8.33 -19.14
CA SER A 6 4.61 9.46 -18.24
C SER A 6 3.44 9.68 -17.29
N ALA A 7 3.72 10.17 -16.09
CA ALA A 7 2.67 10.62 -15.18
C ALA A 7 1.85 11.80 -15.75
N GLU A 8 2.40 12.53 -16.73
CA GLU A 8 1.73 13.63 -17.42
C GLU A 8 0.77 13.16 -18.51
N ASP A 9 0.91 11.90 -18.97
CA ASP A 9 0.02 11.29 -19.94
C ASP A 9 -1.41 11.14 -19.40
N PRO A 10 -2.42 11.07 -20.28
CA PRO A 10 -3.83 10.97 -19.91
C PRO A 10 -4.26 9.74 -19.11
N VAL A 11 -3.34 8.87 -18.70
CA VAL A 11 -3.66 7.64 -17.94
C VAL A 11 -4.37 7.92 -16.61
N PHE A 12 -4.26 9.13 -16.07
CA PHE A 12 -4.94 9.56 -14.84
C PHE A 12 -6.08 10.56 -15.07
N ASP A 13 -6.31 10.99 -16.31
CA ASP A 13 -7.35 11.96 -16.63
C ASP A 13 -8.75 11.34 -16.64
N ASP A 14 -9.76 12.15 -16.93
CA ASP A 14 -11.11 11.65 -17.13
C ASP A 14 -11.19 10.68 -18.33
N ILE A 15 -12.30 9.96 -18.41
CA ILE A 15 -12.50 8.92 -19.43
C ILE A 15 -12.41 9.51 -20.87
N ASP A 16 -12.98 10.68 -21.08
CA ASP A 16 -13.07 11.26 -22.44
C ASP A 16 -11.68 11.69 -22.92
N THR A 17 -10.89 12.32 -22.06
CA THR A 17 -9.50 12.68 -22.33
C THR A 17 -8.64 11.42 -22.57
N PHE A 18 -8.82 10.38 -21.74
CA PHE A 18 -8.10 9.12 -21.91
C PHE A 18 -8.45 8.42 -23.25
N LEU A 19 -9.71 8.43 -23.67
CA LEU A 19 -10.13 7.82 -24.93
C LEU A 19 -9.60 8.58 -26.15
N GLN A 20 -9.36 9.87 -26.05
CA GLN A 20 -8.77 10.68 -27.13
C GLN A 20 -7.25 10.54 -27.20
N TRP A 21 -6.62 9.98 -26.19
CA TRP A 21 -5.18 9.81 -26.14
C TRP A 21 -4.69 8.80 -27.16
N LYS A 22 -3.78 9.25 -28.02
CA LYS A 22 -3.08 8.43 -29.02
C LYS A 22 -1.59 8.46 -28.69
N PRO A 23 -1.08 7.46 -27.93
CA PRO A 23 0.34 7.39 -27.65
C PRO A 23 1.16 7.35 -28.93
N VAL A 24 2.24 8.13 -28.98
CA VAL A 24 3.16 8.15 -30.12
C VAL A 24 4.37 7.31 -29.74
N THR A 25 4.62 6.25 -30.52
CA THR A 25 5.77 5.36 -30.31
C THR A 25 6.16 4.69 -31.63
N GLU A 26 7.44 4.38 -31.78
CA GLU A 26 7.97 3.58 -32.88
C GLU A 26 7.75 2.07 -32.64
N ASP A 27 7.52 1.65 -31.38
CA ASP A 27 7.25 0.27 -31.00
C ASP A 27 5.73 0.00 -30.91
N GLU A 28 5.14 -0.31 -32.06
CA GLU A 28 3.70 -0.63 -32.16
C GLU A 28 3.29 -1.89 -31.39
N ASN A 29 4.25 -2.75 -31.03
CA ASN A 29 4.02 -3.98 -30.27
C ASN A 29 4.32 -3.86 -28.78
N ALA A 30 4.65 -2.66 -28.30
CA ALA A 30 4.95 -2.44 -26.88
C ALA A 30 3.80 -2.93 -25.98
N PRO A 31 4.08 -3.77 -24.96
CA PRO A 31 3.04 -4.33 -24.09
C PRO A 31 2.20 -3.26 -23.39
N LEU A 32 2.82 -2.15 -22.96
CA LEU A 32 2.13 -1.05 -22.30
C LEU A 32 1.20 -0.30 -23.27
N LEU A 33 1.60 -0.10 -24.53
CA LEU A 33 0.74 0.47 -25.56
C LEU A 33 -0.48 -0.41 -25.79
N ARG A 34 -0.28 -1.72 -25.93
CA ARG A 34 -1.38 -2.67 -26.11
C ARG A 34 -2.34 -2.67 -24.93
N ALA A 35 -1.83 -2.57 -23.72
CA ALA A 35 -2.65 -2.47 -22.51
C ALA A 35 -3.51 -1.20 -22.52
N ILE A 36 -2.94 -0.04 -22.90
CA ILE A 36 -3.71 1.22 -23.05
C ILE A 36 -4.85 1.04 -24.05
N GLN A 37 -4.56 0.49 -25.24
CA GLN A 37 -5.56 0.24 -26.27
C GLN A 37 -6.69 -0.68 -25.77
N ILE A 38 -6.34 -1.74 -25.04
CA ILE A 38 -7.33 -2.65 -24.44
C ILE A 38 -8.20 -1.90 -23.43
N TYR A 39 -7.64 -1.04 -22.58
CA TYR A 39 -8.44 -0.22 -21.66
C TYR A 39 -9.38 0.73 -22.41
N GLN A 40 -8.92 1.37 -23.49
CA GLN A 40 -9.76 2.23 -24.33
C GLN A 40 -10.90 1.44 -24.95
N ASP A 41 -10.63 0.28 -25.54
CA ASP A 41 -11.63 -0.59 -26.15
C ASP A 41 -12.67 -1.08 -25.14
N LEU A 42 -12.23 -1.52 -23.96
CA LEU A 42 -13.12 -1.97 -22.88
C LEU A 42 -14.01 -0.82 -22.37
N ILE A 43 -13.46 0.37 -22.19
CA ILE A 43 -14.24 1.54 -21.79
C ILE A 43 -15.29 1.87 -22.84
N LEU A 44 -14.92 1.95 -24.12
CA LEU A 44 -15.85 2.20 -25.23
C LEU A 44 -16.96 1.14 -25.32
N PHE A 45 -16.60 -0.11 -25.07
CA PHE A 45 -17.58 -1.22 -25.06
C PHE A 45 -18.58 -1.05 -23.92
N HIS A 46 -18.09 -0.83 -22.68
CA HIS A 46 -18.93 -0.75 -21.48
C HIS A 46 -19.66 0.59 -21.29
N GLN A 47 -19.30 1.64 -22.04
CA GLN A 47 -20.08 2.88 -22.06
C GLN A 47 -21.52 2.67 -22.59
N LYS A 48 -21.78 1.57 -23.30
CA LYS A 48 -23.09 1.23 -23.86
C LYS A 48 -23.93 0.37 -22.91
N ASP A 49 -23.37 -0.07 -21.80
CA ASP A 49 -24.08 -0.91 -20.85
C ASP A 49 -25.15 -0.11 -20.08
N GLN A 50 -26.27 -0.77 -19.78
CA GLN A 50 -27.34 -0.17 -18.98
C GLN A 50 -26.90 0.05 -17.53
N GLN A 51 -26.02 -0.79 -17.00
CA GLN A 51 -25.48 -0.71 -15.65
C GLN A 51 -24.02 -0.31 -15.70
N PRO A 52 -23.59 0.64 -14.85
CA PRO A 52 -22.25 1.19 -14.93
C PRO A 52 -21.15 0.30 -14.27
N ASP A 53 -21.52 -0.84 -13.65
CA ASP A 53 -20.60 -1.66 -12.86
C ASP A 53 -19.30 -2.00 -13.62
N ALA A 54 -19.42 -2.51 -14.86
CA ALA A 54 -18.25 -2.92 -15.65
C ALA A 54 -17.42 -1.72 -16.11
N LEU A 55 -18.06 -0.65 -16.55
CA LEU A 55 -17.38 0.60 -16.92
C LEU A 55 -16.56 1.16 -15.74
N LEU A 56 -17.18 1.18 -14.57
CA LEU A 56 -16.53 1.70 -13.36
C LEU A 56 -15.37 0.81 -12.91
N ASP A 57 -15.52 -0.50 -13.02
CA ASP A 57 -14.44 -1.43 -12.69
C ASP A 57 -13.25 -1.25 -13.63
N VAL A 58 -13.48 -1.23 -14.94
CA VAL A 58 -12.44 -1.00 -15.96
C VAL A 58 -11.74 0.34 -15.74
N ASN A 59 -12.51 1.41 -15.47
CA ASN A 59 -11.93 2.73 -15.23
C ASN A 59 -11.07 2.76 -13.94
N LEU A 60 -11.50 2.09 -12.87
CA LEU A 60 -10.68 1.97 -11.67
C LEU A 60 -9.42 1.16 -11.94
N GLN A 61 -9.51 0.04 -12.68
CA GLN A 61 -8.35 -0.76 -13.07
C GLN A 61 -7.36 0.02 -13.93
N ARG A 62 -7.83 0.88 -14.84
CA ARG A 62 -6.98 1.80 -15.60
C ARG A 62 -6.16 2.71 -14.68
N LEU A 63 -6.79 3.30 -13.64
CA LEU A 63 -6.08 4.15 -12.69
C LEU A 63 -5.01 3.37 -11.90
N LEU A 64 -5.33 2.13 -11.50
CA LEU A 64 -4.37 1.23 -10.84
C LEU A 64 -3.22 0.87 -11.78
N PHE A 65 -3.52 0.57 -13.05
CA PHE A 65 -2.52 0.30 -14.06
C PHE A 65 -1.59 1.50 -14.25
N GLY A 66 -2.12 2.72 -14.35
CA GLY A 66 -1.34 3.95 -14.40
C GLY A 66 -0.42 4.10 -13.18
N ASN A 67 -0.92 3.84 -11.97
CA ASN A 67 -0.10 3.89 -10.76
C ASN A 67 1.03 2.85 -10.75
N ASN A 68 0.84 1.69 -11.36
CA ASN A 68 1.86 0.65 -11.41
C ASN A 68 2.94 0.89 -12.47
N HIS A 69 2.58 1.54 -13.58
CA HIS A 69 3.44 1.60 -14.77
C HIS A 69 3.89 3.02 -15.14
N ALA A 70 3.19 4.07 -14.73
CA ALA A 70 3.61 5.43 -15.03
C ALA A 70 4.84 5.81 -14.17
N TYR A 71 5.69 6.68 -14.73
CA TYR A 71 6.82 7.29 -14.05
C TYR A 71 6.67 8.82 -14.00
N GLY A 72 7.45 9.47 -13.16
CA GLY A 72 7.49 10.93 -13.03
C GLY A 72 7.05 11.42 -11.65
N PRO A 73 7.42 12.67 -11.29
CA PRO A 73 7.19 13.22 -9.96
C PRO A 73 5.71 13.41 -9.63
N GLU A 74 4.89 13.70 -10.65
CA GLU A 74 3.45 13.95 -10.49
C GLU A 74 2.60 12.68 -10.36
N LYS A 75 3.20 11.49 -10.46
CA LYS A 75 2.45 10.22 -10.45
C LYS A 75 1.55 10.08 -9.23
N SER A 76 2.09 10.28 -8.04
CA SER A 76 1.33 10.08 -6.81
C SER A 76 0.23 11.13 -6.64
N SER A 77 0.53 12.40 -6.93
CA SER A 77 -0.44 13.50 -6.84
C SER A 77 -1.61 13.29 -7.79
N ARG A 78 -1.35 12.99 -9.06
CA ARG A 78 -2.36 12.75 -10.09
C ARG A 78 -3.20 11.51 -9.82
N TYR A 79 -2.56 10.42 -9.42
CA TYR A 79 -3.28 9.19 -9.03
C TYR A 79 -4.25 9.43 -7.88
N LYS A 80 -3.82 10.09 -6.80
CA LYS A 80 -4.70 10.42 -5.66
C LYS A 80 -5.84 11.37 -6.05
N ALA A 81 -5.55 12.36 -6.90
CA ALA A 81 -6.57 13.29 -7.40
C ALA A 81 -7.64 12.55 -8.22
N SER A 82 -7.24 11.65 -9.11
CA SER A 82 -8.16 10.85 -9.93
C SER A 82 -9.01 9.91 -9.08
N LEU A 83 -8.41 9.24 -8.08
CA LEU A 83 -9.18 8.42 -7.14
C LEU A 83 -10.17 9.24 -6.32
N LYS A 84 -9.77 10.45 -5.89
CA LYS A 84 -10.66 11.37 -5.18
C LYS A 84 -11.85 11.76 -6.05
N THR A 85 -11.61 12.15 -7.29
CA THR A 85 -12.67 12.47 -8.27
C THR A 85 -13.57 11.27 -8.49
N PHE A 86 -12.99 10.08 -8.70
CA PHE A 86 -13.72 8.84 -8.91
C PHE A 86 -14.68 8.53 -7.75
N HIS A 87 -14.17 8.41 -6.51
CA HIS A 87 -15.01 8.03 -5.38
C HIS A 87 -15.97 9.13 -4.93
N THR A 88 -15.75 10.38 -5.33
CA THR A 88 -16.70 11.48 -5.09
C THR A 88 -17.83 11.43 -6.09
N LYS A 89 -17.52 11.27 -7.38
CA LYS A 89 -18.51 11.16 -8.46
C LYS A 89 -19.44 9.97 -8.28
N TRP A 90 -18.91 8.84 -7.81
CA TRP A 90 -19.61 7.57 -7.68
C TRP A 90 -19.86 7.18 -6.22
N ALA A 91 -20.11 8.17 -5.35
CA ALA A 91 -20.25 7.95 -3.92
C ALA A 91 -21.36 6.95 -3.56
N ASP A 92 -22.46 6.94 -4.32
CA ASP A 92 -23.59 6.04 -4.09
C ASP A 92 -23.38 4.62 -4.65
N HIS A 93 -22.32 4.40 -5.43
CA HIS A 93 -22.03 3.10 -6.00
C HIS A 93 -21.01 2.34 -5.14
N LYS A 94 -21.25 1.04 -4.92
CA LYS A 94 -20.38 0.16 -4.09
C LYS A 94 -18.89 0.18 -4.44
N ILE A 95 -18.55 0.47 -5.71
CA ILE A 95 -17.16 0.54 -6.18
C ILE A 95 -16.39 1.71 -5.57
N SER A 96 -17.09 2.76 -5.13
CA SER A 96 -16.45 3.91 -4.47
C SER A 96 -15.64 3.49 -3.25
N ALA A 97 -16.08 2.48 -2.52
CA ALA A 97 -15.34 1.94 -1.38
C ALA A 97 -13.99 1.31 -1.78
N ARG A 98 -13.91 0.70 -2.99
CA ARG A 98 -12.62 0.21 -3.55
C ARG A 98 -11.70 1.38 -3.90
N ALA A 99 -12.21 2.41 -4.56
CA ALA A 99 -11.42 3.60 -4.90
C ALA A 99 -10.95 4.34 -3.63
N ILE A 100 -11.80 4.42 -2.60
CA ILE A 100 -11.42 4.96 -1.29
C ILE A 100 -10.30 4.13 -0.66
N HIS A 101 -10.37 2.81 -0.70
CA HIS A 101 -9.30 1.95 -0.20
C HIS A 101 -7.96 2.25 -0.90
N HIS A 102 -7.94 2.30 -2.24
CA HIS A 102 -6.72 2.59 -2.99
C HIS A 102 -6.16 4.00 -2.70
N HIS A 103 -7.04 4.99 -2.52
CA HIS A 103 -6.62 6.34 -2.12
C HIS A 103 -6.04 6.33 -0.69
N ALA A 104 -6.68 5.66 0.26
CA ALA A 104 -6.17 5.51 1.62
C ALA A 104 -4.84 4.73 1.65
N GLN A 105 -4.70 3.71 0.81
CA GLN A 105 -3.46 2.95 0.68
C GLN A 105 -2.32 3.82 0.13
N ALA A 106 -2.58 4.71 -0.83
CA ALA A 106 -1.58 5.66 -1.34
C ALA A 106 -1.10 6.60 -0.22
N LEU A 107 -2.02 7.17 0.56
CA LEU A 107 -1.68 8.00 1.73
C LEU A 107 -0.88 7.23 2.78
N HIS A 108 -1.25 5.98 3.05
CA HIS A 108 -0.52 5.11 3.98
C HIS A 108 0.93 4.87 3.50
N THR A 109 1.12 4.63 2.22
CA THR A 109 2.45 4.42 1.63
C THR A 109 3.34 5.67 1.72
N GLU A 110 2.74 6.85 1.67
CA GLU A 110 3.43 8.15 1.87
C GLU A 110 3.69 8.48 3.35
N GLY A 111 3.19 7.67 4.29
CA GLY A 111 3.35 7.87 5.73
C GLY A 111 2.28 8.76 6.37
N ASP A 112 1.29 9.23 5.62
CA ASP A 112 0.16 9.97 6.19
C ASP A 112 -0.90 9.01 6.75
N TYR A 113 -0.53 8.37 7.86
CA TYR A 113 -1.38 7.37 8.53
C TYR A 113 -2.70 7.95 9.04
N VAL A 114 -2.70 9.23 9.45
CA VAL A 114 -3.89 9.88 9.99
C VAL A 114 -4.94 10.10 8.89
N ALA A 115 -4.53 10.66 7.75
CA ALA A 115 -5.43 10.84 6.62
C ALA A 115 -5.87 9.50 6.03
N ALA A 116 -4.96 8.52 5.93
CA ALA A 116 -5.26 7.17 5.48
C ALA A 116 -6.32 6.49 6.35
N HIS A 117 -6.17 6.53 7.67
CA HIS A 117 -7.12 5.98 8.63
C HIS A 117 -8.50 6.63 8.52
N LYS A 118 -8.54 7.96 8.50
CA LYS A 118 -9.78 8.74 8.36
C LYS A 118 -10.52 8.38 7.07
N LEU A 119 -9.77 8.28 5.96
CA LEU A 119 -10.33 7.97 4.65
C LEU A 119 -10.82 6.52 4.59
N ALA A 120 -10.04 5.56 5.08
CA ALA A 120 -10.43 4.15 5.17
C ALA A 120 -11.67 3.95 6.07
N THR A 121 -11.77 4.67 7.19
CA THR A 121 -12.96 4.65 8.07
C THR A 121 -14.21 5.11 7.32
N ARG A 122 -14.09 6.15 6.47
CA ARG A 122 -15.18 6.59 5.59
C ARG A 122 -15.58 5.50 4.60
N GLY A 123 -14.61 4.88 3.93
CA GLY A 123 -14.85 3.80 2.95
C GLY A 123 -15.50 2.56 3.55
N LYS A 124 -15.08 2.16 4.77
CA LYS A 124 -15.72 1.07 5.52
C LYS A 124 -17.19 1.33 5.81
N LYS A 125 -17.56 2.59 6.09
CA LYS A 125 -18.94 2.98 6.44
C LYS A 125 -19.83 3.22 5.22
N ALA A 126 -19.26 3.62 4.09
CA ALA A 126 -20.02 4.03 2.89
C ALA A 126 -20.85 2.87 2.30
N HIS A 127 -20.24 1.68 2.15
CA HIS A 127 -20.90 0.51 1.58
C HIS A 127 -20.58 -0.75 2.40
N PRO A 128 -21.24 -0.92 3.58
CA PRO A 128 -20.98 -2.04 4.48
C PRO A 128 -21.16 -3.38 3.76
N GLY A 129 -20.24 -4.32 4.02
CA GLY A 129 -20.27 -5.65 3.39
C GLY A 129 -19.68 -5.73 1.99
N SER A 130 -19.42 -4.60 1.30
CA SER A 130 -18.73 -4.61 0.02
C SER A 130 -17.26 -5.06 0.15
N PRO A 131 -16.65 -5.60 -0.93
CA PRO A 131 -15.22 -5.91 -0.94
C PRO A 131 -14.34 -4.70 -0.58
N GLY A 132 -14.68 -3.52 -1.11
CA GLY A 132 -13.96 -2.28 -0.79
C GLY A 132 -14.01 -1.91 0.69
N ALA A 133 -15.17 -2.08 1.34
CA ALA A 133 -15.31 -1.85 2.79
C ALA A 133 -14.46 -2.84 3.62
N LYS A 134 -14.36 -4.11 3.18
CA LYS A 134 -13.49 -5.09 3.83
C LYS A 134 -12.00 -4.72 3.69
N HIS A 135 -11.59 -4.27 2.51
CA HIS A 135 -10.21 -3.78 2.29
C HIS A 135 -9.91 -2.54 3.14
N CYS A 136 -10.84 -1.59 3.22
CA CYS A 136 -10.71 -0.44 4.12
C CYS A 136 -10.57 -0.87 5.59
N HIS A 137 -11.35 -1.86 6.04
CA HIS A 137 -11.23 -2.40 7.39
C HIS A 137 -9.85 -3.00 7.65
N ASN A 138 -9.33 -3.81 6.72
CA ASN A 138 -8.01 -4.42 6.85
C ASN A 138 -6.90 -3.36 6.93
N LEU A 139 -7.01 -2.29 6.14
CA LEU A 139 -6.07 -1.17 6.22
C LEU A 139 -6.12 -0.46 7.57
N ILE A 140 -7.33 -0.25 8.14
CA ILE A 140 -7.48 0.32 9.49
C ILE A 140 -6.77 -0.56 10.51
N VAL A 141 -7.03 -1.87 10.50
CA VAL A 141 -6.37 -2.82 11.41
C VAL A 141 -4.85 -2.78 11.26
N GLN A 142 -4.34 -2.69 10.02
CA GLN A 142 -2.91 -2.57 9.76
C GLN A 142 -2.32 -1.26 10.33
N ILE A 143 -3.04 -0.13 10.21
CA ILE A 143 -2.60 1.16 10.74
C ILE A 143 -2.60 1.14 12.27
N GLU A 144 -3.64 0.56 12.89
CA GLU A 144 -3.82 0.50 14.35
C GLU A 144 -2.94 -0.55 15.03
N LYS A 145 -2.38 -1.49 14.27
CA LYS A 145 -1.57 -2.57 14.83
C LYS A 145 -0.40 -2.03 15.63
N PRO A 146 -0.22 -2.49 16.89
CA PRO A 146 0.98 -2.23 17.66
C PRO A 146 2.20 -2.80 16.97
N GLU A 147 3.28 -2.02 16.90
CA GLU A 147 4.50 -2.44 16.25
C GLU A 147 5.71 -1.87 16.99
N SER A 148 6.73 -2.72 17.20
CA SER A 148 8.04 -2.29 17.67
C SER A 148 9.14 -2.99 16.88
N THR A 149 10.15 -2.25 16.51
CA THR A 149 11.39 -2.78 15.92
C THR A 149 12.56 -2.27 16.74
N HIS A 150 13.55 -3.12 16.95
CA HIS A 150 14.77 -2.74 17.63
C HIS A 150 15.98 -3.06 16.76
N HIS A 151 16.97 -2.22 16.87
CA HIS A 151 18.27 -2.41 16.22
C HIS A 151 19.37 -2.19 17.24
N THR A 152 20.32 -3.12 17.28
CA THR A 152 21.50 -3.05 18.16
C THR A 152 22.76 -3.19 17.33
N GLU A 153 23.85 -2.62 17.78
CA GLU A 153 25.17 -2.87 17.22
C GLU A 153 25.57 -4.34 17.42
N ARG A 154 26.22 -4.92 16.42
CA ARG A 154 26.70 -6.31 16.50
C ARG A 154 27.82 -6.51 17.53
N LEU A 155 28.66 -5.48 17.72
CA LEU A 155 29.79 -5.48 18.64
C LEU A 155 29.66 -4.26 19.55
N TRP A 156 29.51 -4.52 20.83
CA TRP A 156 29.44 -3.48 21.83
C TRP A 156 30.84 -3.16 22.35
N ASN A 157 31.61 -2.40 21.56
CA ASN A 157 32.99 -2.02 21.89
C ASN A 157 33.08 -0.74 22.74
N ASN A 158 31.98 -0.06 22.92
CA ASN A 158 31.93 1.19 23.67
C ASN A 158 31.30 0.99 25.04
N PRO A 159 31.69 1.80 26.05
CA PRO A 159 31.12 1.71 27.38
C PRO A 159 29.61 1.97 27.45
N ALA A 160 29.01 2.52 26.39
CA ALA A 160 27.58 2.81 26.29
C ALA A 160 27.01 2.28 24.95
N PRO A 161 26.63 0.98 24.88
CA PRO A 161 25.99 0.42 23.70
C PRO A 161 24.62 1.09 23.45
N GLU A 162 24.32 1.38 22.18
CA GLU A 162 23.05 1.96 21.78
C GLU A 162 22.06 0.90 21.31
N ILE A 163 20.81 1.05 21.76
CA ILE A 163 19.66 0.29 21.26
C ILE A 163 18.71 1.29 20.63
N SER A 164 18.62 1.27 19.31
CA SER A 164 17.63 2.06 18.58
C SER A 164 16.28 1.34 18.58
N VAL A 165 15.26 2.01 19.07
CA VAL A 165 13.89 1.48 19.13
C VAL A 165 12.97 2.37 18.31
N ARG A 166 12.25 1.75 17.38
CA ARG A 166 11.19 2.39 16.61
C ARG A 166 9.88 1.70 16.98
N TYR A 167 8.88 2.45 17.43
CA TYR A 167 7.60 1.89 17.86
C TYR A 167 6.42 2.73 17.37
N ARG A 168 5.27 2.08 17.24
CA ARG A 168 4.00 2.68 16.81
C ARG A 168 2.84 2.03 17.55
N ASN A 169 1.86 2.84 17.98
CA ASN A 169 0.66 2.40 18.68
C ASN A 169 0.97 1.57 19.95
N LEU A 170 2.04 1.94 20.66
CA LEU A 170 2.44 1.37 21.94
C LEU A 170 2.68 2.51 22.92
N ASP A 171 2.17 2.39 24.14
CA ASP A 171 2.39 3.35 25.21
C ASP A 171 3.76 3.16 25.86
N GLN A 172 4.25 1.91 25.90
CA GLN A 172 5.49 1.55 26.56
C GLN A 172 6.22 0.42 25.82
N VAL A 173 7.55 0.44 25.87
CA VAL A 173 8.42 -0.66 25.44
C VAL A 173 9.32 -1.03 26.59
N HIS A 174 9.28 -2.30 27.02
CA HIS A 174 10.07 -2.79 28.15
C HIS A 174 11.29 -3.55 27.66
N PHE A 175 12.45 -3.29 28.28
CA PHE A 175 13.69 -4.00 28.01
C PHE A 175 14.11 -4.78 29.25
N ARG A 176 14.62 -6.00 29.03
CA ARG A 176 15.25 -6.79 30.08
C ARG A 176 16.65 -7.21 29.65
N ILE A 177 17.66 -6.79 30.39
CA ILE A 177 19.05 -7.21 30.20
C ILE A 177 19.32 -8.43 31.10
N ILE A 178 19.76 -9.52 30.47
CA ILE A 178 20.08 -10.76 31.18
C ILE A 178 21.57 -11.03 30.97
N PRO A 179 22.39 -11.06 32.03
CA PRO A 179 23.79 -11.45 31.93
C PRO A 179 23.88 -12.94 31.59
N ILE A 180 24.66 -13.26 30.55
CA ILE A 180 24.88 -14.64 30.10
C ILE A 180 26.38 -14.91 30.11
N ASP A 181 26.82 -15.96 30.82
CA ASP A 181 28.17 -16.48 30.68
C ASP A 181 28.27 -17.26 29.35
N TYR A 182 28.82 -16.59 28.36
CA TYR A 182 29.03 -17.13 27.04
C TYR A 182 29.98 -18.33 27.02
N MET A 183 31.05 -18.29 27.83
CA MET A 183 32.04 -19.36 27.87
C MET A 183 31.52 -20.62 28.56
N ASP A 184 30.70 -20.47 29.60
CA ASP A 184 30.03 -21.60 30.25
C ASP A 184 29.04 -22.30 29.30
N ARG A 185 28.29 -21.52 28.50
CA ARG A 185 27.39 -22.08 27.48
C ARG A 185 28.13 -22.82 26.35
N LEU A 186 29.26 -22.29 25.88
CA LEU A 186 30.10 -22.98 24.89
C LEU A 186 30.62 -24.31 25.43
N LYS A 187 31.13 -24.34 26.64
CA LYS A 187 31.62 -25.55 27.29
C LYS A 187 30.53 -26.63 27.46
N LYS A 188 29.32 -26.23 27.69
CA LYS A 188 28.16 -27.13 27.82
C LYS A 188 27.57 -27.63 26.50
N GLY A 189 28.17 -27.27 25.35
CA GLY A 189 27.73 -27.69 24.04
C GLY A 189 26.33 -27.18 23.63
N LYS A 190 25.78 -26.22 24.36
CA LYS A 190 24.45 -25.66 24.13
C LYS A 190 24.49 -24.50 23.14
N TRP A 191 25.26 -24.66 22.07
CA TRP A 191 25.36 -23.70 21.00
C TRP A 191 24.36 -24.07 19.90
N ASN A 192 23.11 -23.65 20.05
CA ASN A 192 22.14 -23.70 18.98
C ASN A 192 21.46 -22.33 18.86
N HIS A 193 21.49 -21.73 17.65
CA HIS A 193 20.89 -20.43 17.35
C HIS A 193 19.39 -20.38 17.73
N GLU A 194 18.73 -21.53 17.68
CA GLU A 194 17.31 -21.67 18.04
C GLU A 194 17.02 -21.48 19.54
N TYR A 195 17.98 -21.76 20.43
CA TYR A 195 17.79 -21.58 21.87
C TYR A 195 17.67 -20.12 22.33
N PHE A 196 18.09 -19.16 21.53
CA PHE A 196 17.90 -17.74 21.84
C PHE A 196 16.48 -17.25 21.55
N TYR A 197 15.74 -17.96 20.71
CA TYR A 197 14.37 -17.61 20.33
C TYR A 197 13.29 -18.42 21.06
N HIS A 198 13.63 -19.54 21.70
CA HIS A 198 12.69 -20.46 22.33
C HIS A 198 12.80 -20.54 23.86
N ASP A 199 13.65 -19.75 24.50
CA ASP A 199 13.65 -19.67 25.96
C ASP A 199 12.40 -18.88 26.39
N ASP A 200 11.55 -19.46 27.27
CA ASP A 200 10.28 -18.91 27.80
C ASP A 200 10.38 -17.48 28.35
N ARG A 201 11.56 -16.92 28.38
CA ARG A 201 11.90 -15.56 28.80
C ARG A 201 11.65 -14.50 27.73
N CYS A 202 11.45 -14.86 26.46
CA CYS A 202 11.02 -13.94 25.40
C CYS A 202 9.52 -13.67 25.39
N TRP A 203 8.71 -14.42 26.15
CA TRP A 203 7.26 -14.30 26.19
C TRP A 203 6.74 -13.06 26.94
N LEU A 204 7.58 -12.36 27.66
CA LEU A 204 7.18 -11.18 28.43
C LEU A 204 7.10 -9.87 27.64
N LEU A 205 7.25 -9.92 26.30
CA LEU A 205 7.15 -8.75 25.43
C LEU A 205 5.83 -8.67 24.64
N GLN A 206 4.84 -9.53 24.92
CA GLN A 206 3.58 -9.59 24.16
C GLN A 206 2.31 -9.33 24.99
N HIS A 207 2.42 -8.71 26.16
CA HIS A 207 1.23 -8.25 26.90
C HIS A 207 1.40 -6.84 27.40
#